data_50550a81df4ae271af8af7e6618dfa6a
#
_entry.id   50550a81df4ae271af8af7e6618dfa6a
#
_cell.length_a   1.000
_cell.length_b   1.000
_cell.length_c   1.000
_cell.angle_alpha   90.00
_cell.angle_beta   90.00
_cell.angle_gamma   90.00
#
_symmetry.space_group_name_H-M   'P 1'
#
loop_
_entity.id
_entity.type
_entity.pdbx_description
1 polymer ?
#
loop_
_entity_poly.entity_id
_entity_poly.type
_entity_poly.pdbx_seq_one_letter_code
_entity_poly.pdbx_strand_id
1 'polypeptide(L)'
;MEDFYQHIYQKQQAVQDMPSNKAIAQWAVGLMHLLFPERNSKTFHTVQEIEDAFKQSEADLYLMLFKTKACSSCNIKKISEQFFTNLPSIYERMLTDAKAIMDGDPAAQSLNEVIRTYPGFLAISIYRLANELWTQGIPLIPRILTEYAHSKTGIDIHPGALLMSTFISIMVLVL
;
A
#
# COMPACT_ATOMS: atom_id res chain seq x y z
N MET A 1 -11.78 39.41 -3.77
CA MET A 1 -12.49 38.13 -3.52
C MET A 1 -12.77 37.41 -4.83
N GLU A 2 -13.17 38.10 -5.91
CA GLU A 2 -13.45 37.49 -7.21
C GLU A 2 -12.21 36.80 -7.81
N ASP A 3 -11.06 37.45 -7.79
CA ASP A 3 -9.77 36.86 -8.20
C ASP A 3 -9.39 35.58 -7.39
N PHE A 4 -9.72 35.59 -6.09
CA PHE A 4 -9.51 34.42 -5.24
C PHE A 4 -10.39 33.24 -5.67
N TYR A 5 -11.65 33.46 -5.92
CA TYR A 5 -12.57 32.41 -6.38
C TYR A 5 -12.17 31.86 -7.75
N GLN A 6 -11.77 32.76 -8.67
CA GLN A 6 -11.26 32.37 -9.98
C GLN A 6 -10.02 31.53 -9.87
N HIS A 7 -9.07 31.90 -9.00
CA HIS A 7 -7.87 31.11 -8.72
C HIS A 7 -8.19 29.72 -8.17
N ILE A 8 -9.10 29.61 -7.19
CA ILE A 8 -9.52 28.31 -6.62
C ILE A 8 -10.23 27.47 -7.68
N TYR A 9 -11.09 28.06 -8.51
CA TYR A 9 -11.75 27.36 -9.60
C TYR A 9 -10.74 26.75 -10.58
N GLN A 10 -9.74 27.52 -11.01
CA GLN A 10 -8.68 27.02 -11.90
C GLN A 10 -7.90 25.87 -11.27
N LYS A 11 -7.57 25.96 -9.97
CA LYS A 11 -6.93 24.83 -9.24
C LYS A 11 -7.80 23.57 -9.22
N GLN A 12 -9.11 23.73 -9.00
CA GLN A 12 -10.02 22.58 -9.00
C GLN A 12 -10.07 21.90 -10.38
N GLN A 13 -10.10 22.69 -11.47
CA GLN A 13 -10.08 22.15 -12.83
C GLN A 13 -8.78 21.37 -13.12
N ALA A 14 -7.65 21.84 -12.61
CA ALA A 14 -6.36 21.20 -12.82
C ALA A 14 -6.22 19.81 -12.15
N VAL A 15 -7.02 19.53 -11.10
CA VAL A 15 -7.00 18.27 -10.35
C VAL A 15 -8.25 17.41 -10.51
N GLN A 16 -9.15 17.78 -11.41
CA GLN A 16 -10.48 17.14 -11.55
C GLN A 16 -10.40 15.63 -11.75
N ASP A 17 -9.41 15.14 -12.47
CA ASP A 17 -9.25 13.72 -12.80
C ASP A 17 -8.30 12.97 -11.87
N MET A 18 -7.70 13.63 -10.89
CA MET A 18 -6.77 12.99 -9.96
C MET A 18 -7.51 12.05 -8.99
N PRO A 19 -7.02 10.84 -8.77
CA PRO A 19 -7.61 9.96 -7.76
C PRO A 19 -7.45 10.58 -6.38
N SER A 20 -8.49 10.46 -5.56
CA SER A 20 -8.42 10.93 -4.17
C SER A 20 -7.44 10.09 -3.35
N ASN A 21 -6.86 10.68 -2.29
CA ASN A 21 -6.02 9.95 -1.34
C ASN A 21 -6.75 8.71 -0.78
N LYS A 22 -8.08 8.82 -0.57
CA LYS A 22 -8.92 7.70 -0.15
C LYS A 22 -8.95 6.57 -1.18
N ALA A 23 -9.09 6.89 -2.47
CA ALA A 23 -9.09 5.88 -3.54
C ALA A 23 -7.74 5.14 -3.64
N ILE A 24 -6.63 5.87 -3.52
CA ILE A 24 -5.28 5.31 -3.51
C ILE A 24 -5.10 4.36 -2.31
N ALA A 25 -5.52 4.78 -1.12
CA ALA A 25 -5.45 3.95 0.09
C ALA A 25 -6.35 2.71 -0.03
N GLN A 26 -7.55 2.84 -0.57
CA GLN A 26 -8.48 1.73 -0.79
C GLN A 26 -7.92 0.69 -1.77
N TRP A 27 -7.21 1.12 -2.81
CA TRP A 27 -6.50 0.20 -3.71
C TRP A 27 -5.48 -0.66 -2.94
N ALA A 28 -4.62 -0.05 -2.13
CA ALA A 28 -3.63 -0.78 -1.35
C ALA A 28 -4.26 -1.73 -0.33
N VAL A 29 -5.34 -1.31 0.34
CA VAL A 29 -6.11 -2.18 1.25
C VAL A 29 -6.76 -3.33 0.48
N GLY A 30 -7.31 -3.07 -0.70
CA GLY A 30 -7.86 -4.11 -1.58
C GLY A 30 -6.82 -5.14 -1.99
N LEU A 31 -5.61 -4.69 -2.36
CA LEU A 31 -4.49 -5.58 -2.68
C LEU A 31 -4.05 -6.39 -1.45
N MET A 32 -4.00 -5.77 -0.27
CA MET A 32 -3.76 -6.48 1.00
C MET A 32 -4.81 -7.58 1.26
N HIS A 33 -6.09 -7.34 0.94
CA HIS A 33 -7.14 -8.33 1.08
C HIS A 33 -7.02 -9.49 0.07
N LEU A 34 -6.42 -9.26 -1.10
CA LEU A 34 -6.11 -10.34 -2.05
C LEU A 34 -4.95 -11.20 -1.55
N LEU A 35 -3.91 -10.58 -0.98
CA LEU A 35 -2.73 -11.26 -0.46
C LEU A 35 -2.99 -12.01 0.85
N PHE A 36 -3.87 -11.46 1.71
CA PHE A 36 -4.18 -11.97 3.05
C PHE A 36 -5.69 -12.15 3.19
N PRO A 37 -6.23 -13.29 2.74
CA PRO A 37 -7.68 -13.58 2.81
C PRO A 37 -8.19 -13.58 4.26
N GLU A 38 -7.32 -13.79 5.25
CA GLU A 38 -7.63 -13.70 6.67
C GLU A 38 -8.21 -12.33 7.07
N ARG A 39 -7.87 -11.26 6.33
CA ARG A 39 -8.34 -9.88 6.57
C ARG A 39 -9.66 -9.56 5.88
N ASN A 40 -10.19 -10.48 5.06
CA ASN A 40 -11.36 -10.25 4.23
C ASN A 40 -12.35 -11.40 4.35
N SER A 41 -13.63 -11.11 4.13
CA SER A 41 -14.69 -12.11 4.01
C SER A 41 -14.97 -12.55 2.57
N LYS A 42 -14.30 -11.93 1.57
CA LYS A 42 -14.51 -12.28 0.16
C LYS A 42 -13.85 -13.62 -0.15
N THR A 43 -14.65 -14.54 -0.65
CA THR A 43 -14.19 -15.87 -1.09
C THR A 43 -14.12 -15.91 -2.61
N PHE A 44 -13.04 -16.43 -3.16
CA PHE A 44 -12.91 -16.77 -4.57
C PHE A 44 -13.14 -18.28 -4.73
N HIS A 45 -13.83 -18.67 -5.79
CA HIS A 45 -14.18 -20.07 -6.02
C HIS A 45 -13.27 -20.74 -7.05
N THR A 46 -12.53 -19.97 -7.83
CA THR A 46 -11.61 -20.46 -8.86
C THR A 46 -10.30 -19.68 -8.86
N VAL A 47 -9.24 -20.31 -9.35
CA VAL A 47 -7.95 -19.65 -9.58
C VAL A 47 -8.10 -18.50 -10.58
N GLN A 48 -8.97 -18.67 -11.59
CA GLN A 48 -9.23 -17.65 -12.60
C GLN A 48 -9.81 -16.37 -11.97
N GLU A 49 -10.72 -16.48 -11.01
CA GLU A 49 -11.26 -15.31 -10.29
C GLU A 49 -10.17 -14.55 -9.52
N ILE A 50 -9.22 -15.27 -8.94
CA ILE A 50 -8.06 -14.66 -8.25
C ILE A 50 -7.17 -13.94 -9.26
N GLU A 51 -6.82 -14.59 -10.37
CA GLU A 51 -6.01 -13.99 -11.45
C GLU A 51 -6.65 -12.71 -11.98
N ASP A 52 -7.96 -12.74 -12.24
CA ASP A 52 -8.69 -11.59 -12.75
C ASP A 52 -8.72 -10.44 -11.74
N ALA A 53 -8.82 -10.74 -10.44
CA ALA A 53 -8.74 -9.75 -9.38
C ALA A 53 -7.35 -9.08 -9.30
N PHE A 54 -6.26 -9.83 -9.46
CA PHE A 54 -4.91 -9.26 -9.52
C PHE A 54 -4.69 -8.44 -10.79
N LYS A 55 -5.16 -8.90 -11.96
CA LYS A 55 -5.11 -8.14 -13.23
C LYS A 55 -5.89 -6.82 -13.12
N GLN A 56 -7.06 -6.85 -12.46
CA GLN A 56 -7.83 -5.62 -12.20
C GLN A 56 -7.06 -4.66 -11.30
N SER A 57 -6.43 -5.17 -10.24
CA SER A 57 -5.62 -4.35 -9.32
C SER A 57 -4.40 -3.72 -10.03
N GLU A 58 -3.80 -4.43 -11.00
CA GLU A 58 -2.72 -3.89 -11.85
C GLU A 58 -3.23 -2.77 -12.76
N ALA A 59 -4.39 -2.98 -13.40
CA ALA A 59 -5.03 -1.96 -14.24
C ALA A 59 -5.40 -0.71 -13.43
N ASP A 60 -5.88 -0.88 -12.20
CA ASP A 60 -6.21 0.22 -11.29
C ASP A 60 -4.95 1.00 -10.88
N LEU A 61 -3.83 0.31 -10.58
CA LEU A 61 -2.54 0.97 -10.34
C LEU A 61 -2.08 1.79 -11.55
N TYR A 62 -2.13 1.19 -12.73
CA TYR A 62 -1.79 1.90 -13.97
C TYR A 62 -2.62 3.19 -14.12
N LEU A 63 -3.93 3.11 -13.95
CA LEU A 63 -4.82 4.27 -14.06
C LEU A 63 -4.53 5.34 -13.00
N MET A 64 -4.23 4.94 -11.77
CA MET A 64 -3.84 5.87 -10.71
C MET A 64 -2.54 6.59 -11.04
N LEU A 65 -1.52 5.85 -11.48
CA LEU A 65 -0.23 6.42 -11.89
C LEU A 65 -0.40 7.38 -13.08
N PHE A 66 -1.23 7.02 -14.05
CA PHE A 66 -1.52 7.86 -15.22
C PHE A 66 -2.22 9.16 -14.84
N LYS A 67 -3.25 9.09 -14.01
CA LYS A 67 -4.06 10.25 -13.61
C LYS A 67 -3.35 11.19 -12.63
N THR A 68 -2.49 10.67 -11.76
CA THR A 68 -1.71 11.51 -10.84
C THR A 68 -0.64 12.33 -11.56
N LYS A 69 -0.32 12.00 -12.81
CA LYS A 69 0.80 12.62 -13.55
C LYS A 69 2.08 12.67 -12.71
N ALA A 70 2.21 11.68 -11.83
CA ALA A 70 3.23 11.65 -10.79
C ALA A 70 4.66 11.65 -11.37
N CYS A 71 4.82 11.22 -12.62
CA CYS A 71 6.10 11.22 -13.30
C CYS A 71 5.90 11.50 -14.80
N SER A 72 6.39 12.66 -15.26
CA SER A 72 6.24 13.08 -16.67
C SER A 72 7.13 12.31 -17.65
N SER A 73 8.19 11.65 -17.16
CA SER A 73 9.18 10.92 -17.98
C SER A 73 9.14 9.40 -17.76
N CYS A 74 8.28 8.89 -16.87
CA CYS A 74 8.24 7.47 -16.53
C CYS A 74 7.38 6.66 -17.52
N ASN A 75 7.84 5.46 -17.83
CA ASN A 75 6.99 4.46 -18.48
C ASN A 75 6.06 3.83 -17.43
N ILE A 76 4.88 4.44 -17.24
CA ILE A 76 3.88 4.04 -16.23
C ILE A 76 3.44 2.60 -16.40
N LYS A 77 3.30 2.13 -17.66
CA LYS A 77 2.95 0.74 -17.94
C LYS A 77 4.02 -0.22 -17.40
N LYS A 78 5.29 0.07 -17.67
CA LYS A 78 6.40 -0.73 -17.17
C LYS A 78 6.47 -0.73 -15.63
N ILE A 79 6.14 0.39 -15.00
CA ILE A 79 6.13 0.50 -13.54
C ILE A 79 5.04 -0.38 -12.92
N SER A 80 3.81 -0.34 -13.44
CA SER A 80 2.73 -1.21 -12.93
C SER A 80 3.04 -2.70 -13.17
N GLU A 81 3.52 -3.07 -14.35
CA GLU A 81 3.96 -4.43 -14.65
C GLU A 81 5.08 -4.90 -13.70
N GLN A 82 6.10 -4.06 -13.47
CA GLN A 82 7.21 -4.38 -12.58
C GLN A 82 6.76 -4.53 -11.13
N PHE A 83 5.85 -3.68 -10.65
CA PHE A 83 5.28 -3.78 -9.31
C PHE A 83 4.61 -5.15 -9.11
N PHE A 84 3.76 -5.58 -10.06
CA PHE A 84 3.07 -6.86 -9.96
C PHE A 84 3.99 -8.07 -10.21
N THR A 85 5.04 -7.91 -11.02
CA THR A 85 6.12 -8.91 -11.16
C THR A 85 6.86 -9.11 -9.83
N ASN A 86 7.09 -8.05 -9.06
CA ASN A 86 7.78 -8.11 -7.77
C ASN A 86 6.85 -8.50 -6.61
N LEU A 87 5.52 -8.50 -6.82
CA LEU A 87 4.53 -8.73 -5.77
C LEU A 87 4.73 -10.04 -4.98
N PRO A 88 5.10 -11.18 -5.61
CA PRO A 88 5.42 -12.41 -4.85
C PRO A 88 6.55 -12.20 -3.85
N SER A 89 7.62 -11.51 -4.24
CA SER A 89 8.74 -11.20 -3.33
C SER A 89 8.33 -10.23 -2.21
N ILE A 90 7.43 -9.29 -2.49
CA ILE A 90 6.87 -8.39 -1.47
C ILE A 90 6.03 -9.20 -0.48
N TYR A 91 5.21 -10.12 -0.95
CA TYR A 91 4.38 -10.99 -0.13
C TYR A 91 5.23 -11.85 0.83
N GLU A 92 6.31 -12.48 0.34
CA GLU A 92 7.22 -13.27 1.18
C GLU A 92 7.87 -12.41 2.29
N ARG A 93 8.22 -11.16 1.98
CA ARG A 93 8.71 -10.21 2.99
C ARG A 93 7.64 -9.90 4.03
N MET A 94 6.37 -9.70 3.62
CA MET A 94 5.26 -9.46 4.55
C MET A 94 5.02 -10.67 5.46
N LEU A 95 5.13 -11.90 4.94
CA LEU A 95 5.03 -13.12 5.76
C LEU A 95 6.18 -13.19 6.79
N THR A 96 7.39 -12.84 6.38
CA THR A 96 8.54 -12.75 7.28
C THR A 96 8.32 -11.70 8.38
N ASP A 97 7.75 -10.54 8.00
CA ASP A 97 7.41 -9.46 8.93
C ASP A 97 6.34 -9.93 9.95
N ALA A 98 5.29 -10.61 9.46
CA ALA A 98 4.25 -11.16 10.34
C ALA A 98 4.81 -12.20 11.33
N LYS A 99 5.71 -13.06 10.85
CA LYS A 99 6.40 -14.03 11.70
C LYS A 99 7.28 -13.34 12.75
N ALA A 100 8.04 -12.32 12.37
CA ALA A 100 8.88 -11.57 13.30
C ALA A 100 8.06 -10.85 14.39
N ILE A 101 6.88 -10.33 14.04
CA ILE A 101 5.93 -9.76 15.01
C ILE A 101 5.46 -10.84 15.98
N MET A 102 5.05 -12.00 15.47
CA MET A 102 4.58 -13.12 16.29
C MET A 102 5.68 -13.64 17.23
N ASP A 103 6.90 -13.79 16.74
CA ASP A 103 8.05 -14.29 17.52
C ASP A 103 8.51 -13.26 18.57
N GLY A 104 8.25 -11.96 18.33
CA GLY A 104 8.64 -10.85 19.23
C GLY A 104 7.61 -10.51 20.30
N ASP A 105 6.35 -10.95 20.17
CA ASP A 105 5.28 -10.66 21.13
C ASP A 105 4.82 -11.93 21.84
N PRO A 106 5.15 -12.10 23.15
CA PRO A 106 4.71 -13.26 23.92
C PRO A 106 3.19 -13.39 24.05
N ALA A 107 2.42 -12.34 23.77
CA ALA A 107 0.96 -12.35 23.82
C ALA A 107 0.33 -12.86 22.49
N ALA A 108 1.10 -12.89 21.39
CA ALA A 108 0.61 -13.36 20.11
C ALA A 108 0.32 -14.87 20.13
N GLN A 109 -0.91 -15.26 19.85
CA GLN A 109 -1.34 -16.67 19.91
C GLN A 109 -1.18 -17.39 18.56
N SER A 110 -1.22 -16.65 17.43
CA SER A 110 -1.12 -17.23 16.10
C SER A 110 -0.74 -16.20 15.03
N LEU A 111 -0.17 -16.69 13.93
CA LEU A 111 0.12 -15.86 12.76
C LEU A 111 -1.18 -15.24 12.18
N ASN A 112 -2.27 -15.98 12.20
CA ASN A 112 -3.59 -15.48 11.77
C ASN A 112 -4.06 -14.29 12.62
N GLU A 113 -3.86 -14.34 13.93
CA GLU A 113 -4.16 -13.22 14.83
C GLU A 113 -3.32 -11.99 14.47
N VAL A 114 -2.00 -12.15 14.31
CA VAL A 114 -1.10 -11.05 13.91
C VAL A 114 -1.56 -10.42 12.59
N ILE A 115 -1.80 -11.24 11.57
CA ILE A 115 -2.24 -10.75 10.25
C ILE A 115 -3.57 -9.99 10.36
N ARG A 116 -4.51 -10.45 11.16
CA ARG A 116 -5.86 -9.86 11.26
C ARG A 116 -5.93 -8.60 12.10
N THR A 117 -5.20 -8.56 13.21
CA THR A 117 -5.49 -7.60 14.29
C THR A 117 -4.37 -6.62 14.58
N TYR A 118 -3.12 -6.98 14.31
CA TYR A 118 -1.98 -6.16 14.71
C TYR A 118 -1.83 -4.91 13.84
N PRO A 119 -1.85 -3.71 14.43
CA PRO A 119 -1.63 -2.47 13.69
C PRO A 119 -0.22 -2.41 13.09
N GLY A 120 0.79 -2.97 13.75
CA GLY A 120 2.15 -3.08 13.24
C GLY A 120 2.23 -3.84 11.93
N PHE A 121 1.48 -4.96 11.80
CA PHE A 121 1.42 -5.70 10.55
C PHE A 121 0.76 -4.89 9.41
N LEU A 122 -0.31 -4.16 9.70
CA LEU A 122 -0.92 -3.28 8.71
C LEU A 122 0.06 -2.19 8.25
N ALA A 123 0.73 -1.53 9.20
CA ALA A 123 1.66 -0.45 8.88
C ALA A 123 2.81 -0.91 8.00
N ILE A 124 3.45 -2.05 8.38
CA ILE A 124 4.59 -2.57 7.63
C ILE A 124 4.18 -3.07 6.25
N SER A 125 3.02 -3.71 6.12
CA SER A 125 2.53 -4.22 4.84
C SER A 125 2.24 -3.08 3.86
N ILE A 126 1.57 -2.02 4.30
CA ILE A 126 1.36 -0.82 3.47
C ILE A 126 2.70 -0.17 3.12
N TYR A 127 3.64 -0.10 4.08
CA TYR A 127 4.99 0.38 3.81
C TYR A 127 5.69 -0.45 2.72
N ARG A 128 5.62 -1.79 2.73
CA ARG A 128 6.24 -2.65 1.70
C ARG A 128 5.72 -2.33 0.31
N LEU A 129 4.40 -2.14 0.15
CA LEU A 129 3.80 -1.71 -1.12
C LEU A 129 4.27 -0.29 -1.52
N ALA A 130 4.28 0.63 -0.58
CA ALA A 130 4.73 2.00 -0.80
C ALA A 130 6.23 2.07 -1.16
N ASN A 131 7.08 1.29 -0.48
CA ASN A 131 8.51 1.23 -0.72
C ASN A 131 8.83 0.71 -2.13
N GLU A 132 8.08 -0.27 -2.65
CA GLU A 132 8.24 -0.76 -4.01
C GLU A 132 7.99 0.35 -5.04
N LEU A 133 6.93 1.14 -4.88
CA LEU A 133 6.66 2.29 -5.76
C LEU A 133 7.70 3.41 -5.58
N TRP A 134 8.17 3.63 -4.36
CA TRP A 134 9.21 4.60 -4.06
C TRP A 134 10.53 4.26 -4.75
N THR A 135 10.95 2.99 -4.72
CA THR A 135 12.19 2.54 -5.36
C THR A 135 12.12 2.62 -6.89
N GLN A 136 10.92 2.58 -7.45
CA GLN A 136 10.67 2.83 -8.88
C GLN A 136 10.57 4.34 -9.23
N GLY A 137 10.84 5.22 -8.26
CA GLY A 137 10.87 6.67 -8.47
C GLY A 137 9.50 7.34 -8.54
N ILE A 138 8.42 6.69 -8.07
CA ILE A 138 7.09 7.28 -8.05
C ILE A 138 6.99 8.28 -6.89
N PRO A 139 6.73 9.56 -7.16
CA PRO A 139 6.46 10.53 -6.13
C PRO A 139 5.00 10.41 -5.63
N LEU A 140 4.65 11.09 -4.56
CA LEU A 140 3.33 11.31 -4.00
C LEU A 140 2.61 10.04 -3.53
N ILE A 141 2.29 9.07 -4.41
CA ILE A 141 1.51 7.86 -4.06
C ILE A 141 2.13 7.09 -2.90
N PRO A 142 3.44 6.79 -2.86
CA PRO A 142 4.05 6.11 -1.71
C PRO A 142 3.81 6.85 -0.39
N ARG A 143 3.91 8.19 -0.40
CA ARG A 143 3.67 8.99 0.81
C ARG A 143 2.20 8.97 1.23
N ILE A 144 1.26 9.04 0.28
CA ILE A 144 -0.18 8.90 0.58
C ILE A 144 -0.47 7.57 1.27
N LEU A 145 0.15 6.48 0.81
CA LEU A 145 -0.03 5.14 1.39
C LEU A 145 0.51 5.08 2.81
N THR A 146 1.72 5.59 3.06
CA THR A 146 2.30 5.56 4.43
C THR A 146 1.57 6.51 5.38
N GLU A 147 1.08 7.67 4.92
CA GLU A 147 0.21 8.55 5.72
C GLU A 147 -1.13 7.88 6.06
N TYR A 148 -1.71 7.13 5.14
CA TYR A 148 -2.89 6.33 5.44
C TYR A 148 -2.59 5.32 6.55
N ALA A 149 -1.50 4.55 6.45
CA ALA A 149 -1.10 3.60 7.47
C ALA A 149 -0.90 4.28 8.82
N HIS A 150 -0.18 5.41 8.85
CA HIS A 150 -0.01 6.23 10.05
C HIS A 150 -1.35 6.65 10.67
N SER A 151 -2.29 7.15 9.87
CA SER A 151 -3.61 7.56 10.34
C SER A 151 -4.44 6.44 10.97
N LYS A 152 -4.14 5.17 10.63
CA LYS A 152 -4.86 3.98 11.13
C LYS A 152 -4.18 3.29 12.29
N THR A 153 -2.87 3.44 12.41
CA THR A 153 -2.05 2.64 13.33
C THR A 153 -1.26 3.47 14.34
N GLY A 154 -1.13 4.78 14.09
CA GLY A 154 -0.20 5.65 14.84
C GLY A 154 1.28 5.46 14.44
N ILE A 155 1.59 4.48 13.57
CA ILE A 155 2.95 4.13 13.18
C ILE A 155 3.32 4.88 11.90
N ASP A 156 4.33 5.75 11.96
CA ASP A 156 4.85 6.51 10.81
C ASP A 156 6.13 5.85 10.28
N ILE A 157 6.08 5.37 9.04
CA ILE A 157 7.22 4.80 8.33
C ILE A 157 7.35 5.52 7.00
N HIS A 158 8.48 6.23 6.80
CA HIS A 158 8.73 6.87 5.52
C HIS A 158 8.89 5.82 4.41
N PRO A 159 8.31 5.99 3.19
CA PRO A 159 8.36 4.98 2.13
C PRO A 159 9.78 4.68 1.65
N GLY A 160 10.72 5.62 1.80
CA GLY A 160 12.14 5.42 1.48
C GLY A 160 12.99 4.86 2.62
N ALA A 161 12.40 4.49 3.77
CA ALA A 161 13.14 3.86 4.86
C ALA A 161 13.67 2.48 4.43
N LEU A 162 14.84 2.10 4.95
CA LEU A 162 15.41 0.76 4.75
C LEU A 162 15.08 -0.08 5.98
N LEU A 163 14.05 -0.90 5.88
CA LEU A 163 13.65 -1.82 6.95
C LEU A 163 14.12 -3.24 6.63
N MET A 164 15.03 -3.73 7.47
CA MET A 164 15.43 -5.14 7.48
C MET A 164 14.43 -5.92 8.35
N SER A 165 14.18 -7.19 8.04
CA SER A 165 13.20 -8.05 8.73
C SER A 165 13.40 -8.17 10.25
N THR A 166 14.62 -7.96 10.74
CA THR A 166 14.96 -7.99 12.16
C THR A 166 14.60 -6.71 12.94
N PHE A 167 14.31 -5.60 12.26
CA PHE A 167 14.03 -4.30 12.90
C PHE A 167 12.61 -4.21 13.49
N ILE A 168 11.70 -5.08 13.07
CA ILE A 168 10.28 -5.07 13.42
C ILE A 168 10.05 -5.45 14.87
N SER A 169 10.90 -6.32 15.41
CA SER A 169 10.84 -6.76 16.82
C SER A 169 10.97 -5.63 17.83
N ILE A 170 11.62 -4.51 17.45
CA ILE A 170 11.82 -3.36 18.33
C ILE A 170 10.63 -2.40 18.30
N MET A 171 9.90 -2.29 17.16
CA MET A 171 8.75 -1.38 17.03
C MET A 171 7.49 -1.90 17.73
N VAL A 172 7.34 -3.20 17.91
CA VAL A 172 6.18 -3.82 18.59
C VAL A 172 6.24 -3.64 20.10
N LEU A 173 7.43 -3.39 20.67
CA LEU A 173 7.63 -3.21 22.12
C LEU A 173 7.43 -1.76 22.61
N VAL A 174 7.12 -0.80 21.73
CA VAL A 174 6.99 0.64 22.07
C VAL A 174 5.53 1.11 22.03
N LEU A 175 4.56 0.22 21.83
CA LEU A 175 3.12 0.51 21.93
C LEU A 175 2.52 -0.17 23.15
#